data_46e2aaa91895f1ecf9c3515d2ca76af8
#
_entry.id   46e2aaa91895f1ecf9c3515d2ca76af8
#
_cell.length_a   1.000
_cell.length_b   1.000
_cell.length_c   1.000
_cell.angle_alpha   90.00
_cell.angle_beta   90.00
_cell.angle_gamma   90.00
#
_symmetry.space_group_name_H-M   'P 1'
#
loop_
_entity.id
_entity.type
_entity.pdbx_description
1 polymer ?
#
loop_
_entity_poly.entity_id
_entity_poly.type
_entity_poly.pdbx_seq_one_letter_code
_entity_poly.pdbx_strand_id
1 'polypeptide(L)'
;ALASFHNPGIVRVLRYFRANETAYMVMDYETGQPLQRWLVGRLPLDKTMLLRIVRPLLDGLAVVHGTGFLHRDIKPENIYIRADGSPVLLDFGSARRVEADGSDQALTAVLTPGFAPAEQYHRHGKQGPWTDLYALAGVMYWMVTGNRPMEAFARLREDTMPTAAEIGNK
;
A
#
# COMPACT_ATOMS: atom_id res chain seq x y z
N ALA A 1 -15.93 -9.93 6.65
CA ALA A 1 -15.74 -8.99 5.53
C ALA A 1 -14.39 -9.21 4.82
N LEU A 2 -13.23 -9.21 5.52
CA LEU A 2 -11.90 -9.40 4.87
C LEU A 2 -11.75 -10.78 4.17
N ALA A 3 -12.38 -11.83 4.71
CA ALA A 3 -12.34 -13.19 4.14
C ALA A 3 -13.15 -13.35 2.83
N SER A 4 -13.85 -12.33 2.38
CA SER A 4 -14.63 -12.37 1.14
C SER A 4 -13.87 -11.84 -0.09
N PHE A 5 -12.66 -11.30 0.07
CA PHE A 5 -11.88 -10.79 -1.05
C PHE A 5 -11.28 -11.94 -1.87
N HIS A 6 -11.59 -11.96 -3.16
CA HIS A 6 -11.04 -12.92 -4.11
C HIS A 6 -10.47 -12.13 -5.29
N ASN A 7 -9.18 -11.82 -5.23
CA ASN A 7 -8.45 -11.18 -6.32
C ASN A 7 -6.99 -11.64 -6.27
N PRO A 8 -6.35 -12.02 -7.38
CA PRO A 8 -4.96 -12.51 -7.38
C PRO A 8 -3.93 -11.47 -6.91
N GLY A 9 -4.25 -10.18 -6.99
CA GLY A 9 -3.41 -9.08 -6.48
C GLY A 9 -3.53 -8.80 -4.99
N ILE A 10 -4.39 -9.53 -4.27
CA ILE A 10 -4.65 -9.37 -2.83
C ILE A 10 -4.48 -10.72 -2.14
N VAL A 11 -3.76 -10.78 -1.02
CA VAL A 11 -3.67 -12.00 -0.23
C VAL A 11 -5.05 -12.41 0.29
N ARG A 12 -5.36 -13.69 0.17
CA ARG A 12 -6.62 -14.22 0.69
C ARG A 12 -6.56 -14.33 2.20
N VAL A 13 -7.45 -13.62 2.89
CA VAL A 13 -7.66 -13.77 4.33
C VAL A 13 -8.59 -14.94 4.57
N LEU A 14 -8.15 -15.95 5.32
CA LEU A 14 -8.91 -17.16 5.63
C LEU A 14 -9.74 -16.97 6.89
N ARG A 15 -9.18 -16.35 7.92
CA ARG A 15 -9.81 -16.19 9.21
C ARG A 15 -9.27 -14.99 9.98
N TYR A 16 -10.14 -14.36 10.76
CA TYR A 16 -9.79 -13.37 11.78
C TYR A 16 -10.40 -13.79 13.10
N PHE A 17 -9.65 -13.76 14.19
CA PHE A 17 -10.14 -14.07 15.53
C PHE A 17 -9.33 -13.36 16.61
N ARG A 18 -9.91 -13.25 17.80
CA ARG A 18 -9.24 -12.71 18.99
C ARG A 18 -8.91 -13.85 19.95
N ALA A 19 -7.71 -13.84 20.51
CA ALA A 19 -7.25 -14.73 21.57
C ALA A 19 -6.07 -14.06 22.30
N ASN A 20 -5.85 -14.39 23.57
CA ASN A 20 -4.72 -13.88 24.36
C ASN A 20 -4.57 -12.35 24.30
N GLU A 21 -5.70 -11.64 24.44
CA GLU A 21 -5.78 -10.17 24.41
C GLU A 21 -5.26 -9.52 23.11
N THR A 22 -5.07 -10.30 22.05
CA THR A 22 -4.63 -9.83 20.74
C THR A 22 -5.54 -10.33 19.62
N ALA A 23 -5.31 -9.84 18.42
CA ALA A 23 -6.05 -10.23 17.22
C ALA A 23 -5.13 -10.97 16.25
N TYR A 24 -5.63 -12.08 15.70
CA TYR A 24 -4.94 -12.91 14.74
C TYR A 24 -5.65 -12.87 13.40
N MET A 25 -4.86 -12.71 12.34
CA MET A 25 -5.32 -12.83 10.97
C MET A 25 -4.59 -14.01 10.33
N VAL A 26 -5.36 -14.98 9.87
CA VAL A 26 -4.85 -16.14 9.12
C VAL A 26 -5.07 -15.87 7.65
N MET A 27 -4.03 -15.99 6.85
CA MET A 27 -4.06 -15.74 5.41
C MET A 27 -3.31 -16.84 4.66
N ASP A 28 -3.52 -16.92 3.35
CA ASP A 28 -2.75 -17.82 2.50
C ASP A 28 -1.25 -17.48 2.61
N TYR A 29 -0.43 -18.53 2.62
CA TYR A 29 1.02 -18.36 2.59
C TYR A 29 1.47 -18.05 1.17
N GLU A 30 2.07 -16.90 0.96
CA GLU A 30 2.59 -16.49 -0.34
C GLU A 30 4.08 -16.77 -0.44
N THR A 31 4.47 -17.48 -1.49
CA THR A 31 5.88 -17.74 -1.82
C THR A 31 6.40 -16.63 -2.71
N GLY A 32 7.49 -15.97 -2.29
CA GLY A 32 8.07 -14.84 -3.02
C GLY A 32 8.97 -14.00 -2.13
N GLN A 33 9.10 -12.74 -2.47
CA GLN A 33 9.87 -11.79 -1.68
C GLN A 33 9.23 -10.40 -1.70
N PRO A 34 9.43 -9.57 -0.65
CA PRO A 34 8.97 -8.20 -0.64
C PRO A 34 9.50 -7.42 -1.84
N LEU A 35 8.65 -6.54 -2.40
CA LEU A 35 9.01 -5.68 -3.54
C LEU A 35 10.29 -4.89 -3.26
N GLN A 36 10.47 -4.42 -2.04
CA GLN A 36 11.69 -3.72 -1.62
C GLN A 36 12.95 -4.54 -1.90
N ARG A 37 12.94 -5.83 -1.56
CA ARG A 37 14.08 -6.74 -1.82
C ARG A 37 14.19 -7.08 -3.30
N TRP A 38 13.06 -7.29 -3.96
CA TRP A 38 13.01 -7.63 -5.38
C TRP A 38 13.57 -6.50 -6.25
N LEU A 39 13.42 -5.24 -5.85
CA LEU A 39 13.91 -4.05 -6.58
C LEU A 39 15.44 -3.85 -6.49
N VAL A 40 16.13 -4.53 -5.56
CA VAL A 40 17.60 -4.40 -5.45
C VAL A 40 18.28 -4.80 -6.75
N GLY A 41 19.04 -3.87 -7.32
CA GLY A 41 19.73 -4.04 -8.61
C GLY A 41 18.83 -4.02 -9.84
N ARG A 42 17.54 -3.63 -9.70
CA ARG A 42 16.57 -3.53 -10.80
C ARG A 42 16.05 -2.12 -11.06
N LEU A 43 16.32 -1.19 -10.16
CA LEU A 43 15.88 0.19 -10.30
C LEU A 43 16.78 0.98 -11.27
N PRO A 44 16.20 1.93 -12.01
CA PRO A 44 14.78 2.21 -12.17
C PRO A 44 14.07 1.18 -13.08
N LEU A 45 12.79 0.92 -12.83
CA LEU A 45 12.01 0.03 -13.67
C LEU A 45 11.54 0.72 -14.94
N ASP A 46 11.49 -0.03 -16.05
CA ASP A 46 10.82 0.42 -17.26
C ASP A 46 9.28 0.40 -17.12
N LYS A 47 8.60 1.03 -18.09
CA LYS A 47 7.15 1.13 -18.13
C LYS A 47 6.46 -0.23 -18.13
N THR A 48 7.02 -1.21 -18.83
CA THR A 48 6.40 -2.55 -18.95
C THR A 48 6.40 -3.27 -17.62
N MET A 49 7.54 -3.28 -16.92
CA MET A 49 7.66 -3.90 -15.60
C MET A 49 6.82 -3.16 -14.55
N LEU A 50 6.82 -1.81 -14.60
CA LEU A 50 5.95 -1.00 -13.73
C LEU A 50 4.49 -1.42 -13.87
N LEU A 51 3.96 -1.46 -15.10
CA LEU A 51 2.56 -1.78 -15.36
C LEU A 51 2.21 -3.23 -15.00
N ARG A 52 3.14 -4.18 -15.15
CA ARG A 52 2.94 -5.57 -14.70
C ARG A 52 2.73 -5.68 -13.19
N ILE A 53 3.36 -4.78 -12.42
CA ILE A 53 3.20 -4.75 -10.95
C ILE A 53 1.97 -3.94 -10.57
N VAL A 54 1.78 -2.75 -11.14
CA VAL A 54 0.77 -1.81 -10.67
C VAL A 54 -0.66 -2.22 -11.04
N ARG A 55 -0.90 -2.75 -12.25
CA ARG A 55 -2.25 -3.10 -12.70
C ARG A 55 -2.95 -4.12 -11.79
N PRO A 56 -2.33 -5.28 -11.46
CA PRO A 56 -2.97 -6.23 -10.56
C PRO A 56 -3.23 -5.67 -9.16
N LEU A 57 -2.37 -4.77 -8.66
CA LEU A 57 -2.57 -4.11 -7.38
C LEU A 57 -3.76 -3.14 -7.42
N LEU A 58 -3.91 -2.37 -8.51
CA LEU A 58 -5.07 -1.48 -8.70
C LEU A 58 -6.37 -2.27 -8.79
N ASP A 59 -6.37 -3.38 -9.55
CA ASP A 59 -7.54 -4.28 -9.65
C ASP A 59 -7.90 -4.86 -8.28
N GLY A 60 -6.90 -5.24 -7.49
CA GLY A 60 -7.09 -5.70 -6.13
C GLY A 60 -7.66 -4.62 -5.20
N LEU A 61 -7.11 -3.41 -5.26
CA LEU A 61 -7.60 -2.27 -4.47
C LEU A 61 -9.03 -1.89 -4.85
N ALA A 62 -9.41 -1.98 -6.14
CA ALA A 62 -10.79 -1.74 -6.57
C ALA A 62 -11.76 -2.71 -5.88
N VAL A 63 -11.41 -3.99 -5.72
CA VAL A 63 -12.22 -4.96 -4.97
C VAL A 63 -12.33 -4.57 -3.49
N VAL A 64 -11.24 -4.21 -2.84
CA VAL A 64 -11.21 -3.79 -1.43
C VAL A 64 -12.07 -2.54 -1.23
N HIS A 65 -11.87 -1.52 -2.04
CA HIS A 65 -12.60 -0.24 -1.94
C HIS A 65 -14.09 -0.41 -2.25
N GLY A 66 -14.44 -1.28 -3.19
CA GLY A 66 -15.84 -1.60 -3.51
C GLY A 66 -16.63 -2.21 -2.35
N THR A 67 -15.96 -2.75 -1.34
CA THR A 67 -16.58 -3.26 -0.11
C THR A 67 -16.55 -2.25 1.05
N GLY A 68 -16.05 -1.04 0.80
CA GLY A 68 -15.93 0.01 1.80
C GLY A 68 -14.75 -0.15 2.76
N PHE A 69 -13.75 -0.95 2.39
CA PHE A 69 -12.51 -1.07 3.17
C PHE A 69 -11.36 -0.28 2.54
N LEU A 70 -10.40 0.14 3.36
CA LEU A 70 -9.13 0.72 2.96
C LEU A 70 -8.00 -0.16 3.50
N HIS A 71 -6.89 -0.27 2.76
CA HIS A 71 -5.70 -1.01 3.19
C HIS A 71 -4.88 -0.23 4.22
N ARG A 72 -4.57 1.05 3.94
CA ARG A 72 -3.95 2.05 4.83
C ARG A 72 -2.46 1.83 5.16
N ASP A 73 -1.84 0.78 4.66
CA ASP A 73 -0.40 0.52 4.85
C ASP A 73 0.24 -0.04 3.56
N ILE A 74 -0.04 0.63 2.42
CA ILE A 74 0.61 0.27 1.16
C ILE A 74 2.03 0.82 1.16
N LYS A 75 2.99 -0.10 1.06
CA LYS A 75 4.42 0.19 1.01
C LYS A 75 5.16 -0.99 0.37
N PRO A 76 6.39 -0.82 -0.09
CA PRO A 76 7.14 -1.88 -0.77
C PRO A 76 7.34 -3.15 0.04
N GLU A 77 7.34 -3.04 1.37
CA GLU A 77 7.46 -4.17 2.31
C GLU A 77 6.21 -5.06 2.29
N ASN A 78 5.03 -4.47 2.06
CA ASN A 78 3.73 -5.13 2.06
C ASN A 78 3.28 -5.60 0.66
N ILE A 79 4.07 -5.34 -0.37
CA ILE A 79 3.86 -5.87 -1.72
C ILE A 79 4.87 -7.01 -1.93
N TYR A 80 4.36 -8.21 -2.20
CA TYR A 80 5.19 -9.36 -2.53
C TYR A 80 5.20 -9.62 -4.03
N ILE A 81 6.36 -10.02 -4.54
CA ILE A 81 6.51 -10.50 -5.92
C ILE A 81 6.71 -12.01 -5.84
N ARG A 82 5.76 -12.75 -6.39
CA ARG A 82 5.79 -14.21 -6.46
C ARG A 82 6.86 -14.71 -7.44
N ALA A 83 7.13 -16.01 -7.44
CA ALA A 83 8.12 -16.62 -8.32
C ALA A 83 7.80 -16.43 -9.83
N ASP A 84 6.52 -16.33 -10.18
CA ASP A 84 6.06 -16.05 -11.55
C ASP A 84 6.11 -14.55 -11.93
N GLY A 85 6.55 -13.70 -11.00
CA GLY A 85 6.64 -12.26 -11.17
C GLY A 85 5.32 -11.52 -10.92
N SER A 86 4.24 -12.19 -10.52
CA SER A 86 2.97 -11.54 -10.17
C SER A 86 3.06 -10.87 -8.79
N PRO A 87 2.48 -9.66 -8.63
CA PRO A 87 2.43 -8.98 -7.34
C PRO A 87 1.24 -9.47 -6.50
N VAL A 88 1.39 -9.40 -5.20
CA VAL A 88 0.31 -9.57 -4.23
C VAL A 88 0.48 -8.59 -3.08
N LEU A 89 -0.61 -7.92 -2.70
CA LEU A 89 -0.65 -7.03 -1.56
C LEU A 89 -0.95 -7.84 -0.29
N LEU A 90 -0.07 -7.74 0.67
CA LEU A 90 -0.15 -8.40 1.97
C LEU A 90 -0.55 -7.41 3.06
N ASP A 91 -0.75 -7.94 4.26
CA ASP A 91 -0.89 -7.22 5.54
C ASP A 91 -2.06 -6.22 5.62
N PHE A 92 -3.25 -6.79 5.77
CA PHE A 92 -4.46 -6.05 6.10
C PHE A 92 -4.60 -5.73 7.61
N GLY A 93 -3.50 -5.77 8.38
CA GLY A 93 -3.50 -5.48 9.81
C GLY A 93 -3.97 -4.06 10.15
N SER A 94 -3.72 -3.12 9.24
CA SER A 94 -4.17 -1.73 9.32
C SER A 94 -5.50 -1.47 8.60
N ALA A 95 -6.06 -2.48 7.90
CA ALA A 95 -7.26 -2.30 7.11
C ALA A 95 -8.49 -1.98 7.97
N ARG A 96 -9.24 -0.98 7.56
CA ARG A 96 -10.46 -0.55 8.25
C ARG A 96 -11.58 -0.26 7.26
N ARG A 97 -12.81 -0.43 7.73
CA ARG A 97 -13.99 0.02 7.01
C ARG A 97 -14.05 1.55 7.04
N VAL A 98 -14.42 2.16 5.93
CA VAL A 98 -14.77 3.57 5.87
C VAL A 98 -16.09 3.71 6.62
N GLU A 99 -16.05 4.21 7.85
CA GLU A 99 -17.27 4.46 8.63
C GLU A 99 -17.81 5.84 8.29
N ALA A 100 -19.13 5.93 8.15
CA ALA A 100 -19.82 7.18 7.85
C ALA A 100 -19.76 8.20 9.03
N ASP A 101 -19.49 7.71 10.23
CA ASP A 101 -19.37 8.51 11.44
C ASP A 101 -17.95 8.36 12.02
N GLY A 102 -17.30 9.50 12.25
CA GLY A 102 -15.93 9.61 12.77
C GLY A 102 -15.76 9.09 14.20
N SER A 103 -16.08 7.81 14.44
CA SER A 103 -15.83 7.16 15.73
C SER A 103 -14.31 7.04 15.96
N ASP A 104 -13.90 7.64 17.04
CA ASP A 104 -12.56 7.75 17.61
C ASP A 104 -11.94 6.37 17.90
N GLN A 105 -11.37 5.71 16.90
CA GLN A 105 -10.50 4.57 17.16
C GLN A 105 -9.04 4.98 16.95
N ALA A 106 -8.31 4.91 18.06
CA ALA A 106 -6.93 5.35 18.18
C ALA A 106 -6.06 4.97 16.97
N LEU A 107 -5.33 5.96 16.45
CA LEU A 107 -4.24 5.78 15.50
C LEU A 107 -3.14 4.91 16.13
N THR A 108 -3.24 3.60 15.93
CA THR A 108 -2.18 2.64 16.32
C THR A 108 -1.35 2.19 15.11
N ALA A 109 -1.61 2.77 13.93
CA ALA A 109 -0.82 2.46 12.74
C ALA A 109 0.53 3.18 12.83
N VAL A 110 1.60 2.43 12.81
CA VAL A 110 2.95 2.97 12.55
C VAL A 110 2.96 3.45 11.10
N LEU A 111 2.95 4.77 10.93
CA LEU A 111 2.97 5.39 9.60
C LEU A 111 4.34 5.22 8.95
N THR A 112 4.34 4.97 7.65
CA THR A 112 5.58 4.82 6.89
C THR A 112 5.87 6.13 6.13
N PRO A 113 6.88 6.93 6.56
CA PRO A 113 7.21 8.20 5.91
C PRO A 113 7.47 8.02 4.41
N GLY A 114 6.97 8.97 3.61
CA GLY A 114 7.04 8.96 2.15
C GLY A 114 5.87 8.23 1.48
N PHE A 115 5.29 7.20 2.10
CA PHE A 115 4.14 6.47 1.54
C PHE A 115 2.82 6.88 2.20
N ALA A 116 2.81 7.20 3.48
CA ALA A 116 1.61 7.63 4.19
C ALA A 116 1.21 9.05 3.77
N PRO A 117 -0.04 9.31 3.30
CA PRO A 117 -0.54 10.64 3.03
C PRO A 117 -0.85 11.43 4.31
N ALA A 118 -0.96 12.75 4.17
CA ALA A 118 -1.10 13.66 5.31
C ALA A 118 -2.32 13.39 6.19
N GLU A 119 -3.44 12.97 5.60
CA GLU A 119 -4.66 12.65 6.35
C GLU A 119 -4.51 11.48 7.32
N GLN A 120 -3.53 10.60 7.11
CA GLN A 120 -3.27 9.49 8.05
C GLN A 120 -2.57 9.95 9.34
N TYR A 121 -1.92 11.10 9.34
CA TYR A 121 -1.25 11.66 10.50
C TYR A 121 -2.21 12.41 11.45
N HIS A 122 -3.45 12.66 11.02
CA HIS A 122 -4.44 13.36 11.81
C HIS A 122 -5.54 12.43 12.31
N ARG A 123 -5.91 12.54 13.60
CA ARG A 123 -6.98 11.74 14.21
C ARG A 123 -8.31 11.83 13.44
N HIS A 124 -8.62 13.02 12.93
CA HIS A 124 -9.86 13.29 12.19
C HIS A 124 -9.62 13.49 10.69
N GLY A 125 -8.48 13.00 10.17
CA GLY A 125 -8.19 13.05 8.75
C GLY A 125 -9.17 12.19 7.96
N LYS A 126 -9.88 12.82 7.02
CA LYS A 126 -10.82 12.10 6.14
C LYS A 126 -10.02 11.17 5.22
N GLN A 127 -10.14 9.87 5.47
CA GLN A 127 -9.49 8.84 4.66
C GLN A 127 -10.49 8.20 3.70
N GLY A 128 -10.01 7.81 2.54
CA GLY A 128 -10.80 7.18 1.49
C GLY A 128 -9.92 6.41 0.51
N PRO A 129 -10.47 5.92 -0.60
CA PRO A 129 -9.69 5.23 -1.64
C PRO A 129 -8.43 5.99 -2.08
N TRP A 130 -8.48 7.31 -2.08
CA TRP A 130 -7.34 8.18 -2.41
C TRP A 130 -6.15 7.99 -1.47
N THR A 131 -6.38 7.62 -0.21
CA THR A 131 -5.34 7.33 0.80
C THR A 131 -4.44 6.19 0.32
N ASP A 132 -5.04 5.08 -0.13
CA ASP A 132 -4.32 3.94 -0.69
C ASP A 132 -3.67 4.26 -2.05
N LEU A 133 -4.37 5.05 -2.89
CA LEU A 133 -3.84 5.47 -4.18
C LEU A 133 -2.62 6.39 -4.04
N TYR A 134 -2.60 7.29 -3.05
CA TYR A 134 -1.42 8.10 -2.75
C TYR A 134 -0.23 7.22 -2.37
N ALA A 135 -0.43 6.25 -1.49
CA ALA A 135 0.61 5.33 -1.05
C ALA A 135 1.15 4.49 -2.23
N LEU A 136 0.26 3.97 -3.09
CA LEU A 136 0.66 3.23 -4.29
C LEU A 136 1.42 4.14 -5.28
N ALA A 137 1.01 5.41 -5.45
CA ALA A 137 1.73 6.38 -6.27
C ALA A 137 3.15 6.63 -5.74
N GLY A 138 3.33 6.69 -4.41
CA GLY A 138 4.64 6.74 -3.78
C GLY A 138 5.52 5.53 -4.10
N VAL A 139 4.94 4.33 -4.10
CA VAL A 139 5.63 3.11 -4.52
C VAL A 139 6.01 3.18 -6.01
N MET A 140 5.10 3.65 -6.88
CA MET A 140 5.37 3.84 -8.30
C MET A 140 6.52 4.82 -8.53
N TYR A 141 6.51 5.97 -7.83
CA TYR A 141 7.58 6.95 -7.91
C TYR A 141 8.93 6.31 -7.58
N TRP A 142 9.00 5.55 -6.50
CA TRP A 142 10.24 4.85 -6.14
C TRP A 142 10.68 3.83 -7.19
N MET A 143 9.74 3.05 -7.74
CA MET A 143 10.06 2.08 -8.79
C MET A 143 10.66 2.70 -10.06
N VAL A 144 10.23 3.91 -10.43
CA VAL A 144 10.68 4.57 -11.68
C VAL A 144 11.84 5.53 -11.49
N THR A 145 12.08 6.00 -10.26
CA THR A 145 13.15 6.96 -9.98
C THR A 145 14.34 6.37 -9.22
N GLY A 146 14.11 5.24 -8.52
CA GLY A 146 15.07 4.71 -7.55
C GLY A 146 15.11 5.48 -6.23
N ASN A 147 14.37 6.58 -6.11
CA ASN A 147 14.36 7.44 -4.92
C ASN A 147 13.06 7.27 -4.12
N ARG A 148 13.16 7.23 -2.80
CA ARG A 148 11.96 7.28 -1.94
C ARG A 148 11.26 8.62 -2.10
N PRO A 149 9.90 8.65 -2.11
CA PRO A 149 9.19 9.92 -2.14
C PRO A 149 9.41 10.72 -0.86
N MET A 150 9.34 12.04 -1.01
CA MET A 150 9.40 12.98 0.11
C MET A 150 8.18 12.79 1.01
N GLU A 151 8.34 12.96 2.31
CA GLU A 151 7.27 12.81 3.30
C GLU A 151 6.16 13.84 3.08
N ALA A 152 4.88 13.42 3.25
CA ALA A 152 3.71 14.23 2.94
C ALA A 152 3.71 15.60 3.65
N PHE A 153 4.09 15.66 4.93
CA PHE A 153 4.16 16.94 5.65
C PHE A 153 5.27 17.85 5.16
N ALA A 154 6.40 17.29 4.78
CA ALA A 154 7.47 18.10 4.20
C ALA A 154 7.00 18.73 2.87
N ARG A 155 6.30 17.96 2.03
CA ARG A 155 5.69 18.45 0.78
C ARG A 155 4.63 19.52 0.99
N LEU A 156 3.81 19.42 2.05
CA LEU A 156 2.82 20.46 2.38
C LEU A 156 3.46 21.79 2.78
N ARG A 157 4.68 21.75 3.33
CA ARG A 157 5.42 22.96 3.68
C ARG A 157 6.14 23.57 2.48
N GLU A 158 6.85 22.73 1.74
CA GLU A 158 7.59 23.09 0.54
C GLU A 158 7.82 21.84 -0.30
N ASP A 159 7.12 21.72 -1.43
CA ASP A 159 7.26 20.57 -2.31
C ASP A 159 8.47 20.73 -3.25
N THR A 160 9.60 20.27 -2.79
CA THR A 160 10.86 20.22 -3.56
C THR A 160 11.10 18.84 -4.17
N MET A 161 10.12 17.94 -4.12
CA MET A 161 10.25 16.60 -4.71
C MET A 161 10.32 16.69 -6.23
N PRO A 162 11.42 16.26 -6.86
CA PRO A 162 11.53 16.28 -8.31
C PRO A 162 10.51 15.33 -8.94
N THR A 163 9.97 15.69 -10.08
CA THR A 163 9.09 14.79 -10.82
C THR A 163 9.86 13.58 -11.36
N ALA A 164 9.16 12.47 -11.59
CA ALA A 164 9.78 11.28 -12.18
C ALA A 164 10.39 11.58 -13.58
N ALA A 165 9.79 12.52 -14.35
CA ALA A 165 10.31 12.93 -15.64
C ALA A 165 11.64 13.69 -15.54
N GLU A 166 11.80 14.56 -14.53
CA GLU A 166 13.05 15.29 -14.29
C GLU A 166 14.20 14.36 -13.89
N ILE A 167 13.91 13.27 -13.18
CA ILE A 167 14.93 12.28 -12.80
C ILE A 167 15.25 11.37 -13.99
N GLY A 168 14.27 10.95 -14.77
CA GLY A 168 14.43 10.03 -15.90
C GLY A 168 15.12 10.64 -17.13
N ASN A 169 15.25 11.95 -17.18
CA ASN A 169 15.95 12.67 -18.26
C ASN A 169 17.44 12.92 -17.97
N LYS A 170 17.98 12.33 -16.91
CA LYS A 170 19.42 12.34 -16.59
C LYS A 170 20.04 10.99 -16.88
#